data_2d58f0080c9f7a875dde63f42e5ee43f
#
_entry.id   2d58f0080c9f7a875dde63f42e5ee43f
#
_cell.length_a   1.000
_cell.length_b   1.000
_cell.length_c   1.000
_cell.angle_alpha   90.00
_cell.angle_beta   90.00
_cell.angle_gamma   90.00
#
_symmetry.space_group_name_H-M   'P 1'
#
loop_
_entity.id
_entity.type
_entity.pdbx_description
1 polymer ?
#
loop_
_entity_poly.entity_id
_entity_poly.type
_entity_poly.pdbx_seq_one_letter_code
_entity_poly.pdbx_strand_id
1 'polypeptide(L)'
;MKEWTKEQWQEALKQEKLAAFYLYTPMCGTCAVATKMLTVVEELLPQLPIGKANLNYIEELAYEYEIESVPCLLVGREGNVTQKVYAFQSVLNLYEILKN
;
A
#
# COMPACT_ATOMS: atom_id res chain seq x y z
N MET A 1 0.89 0.42 -10.66
CA MET A 1 0.26 -0.46 -9.65
C MET A 1 -1.08 -0.98 -10.16
N LYS A 2 -1.33 -2.25 -9.95
CA LYS A 2 -2.63 -2.83 -10.31
C LYS A 2 -3.65 -2.54 -9.22
N GLU A 3 -4.91 -2.40 -9.63
CA GLU A 3 -5.99 -2.38 -8.67
C GLU A 3 -6.17 -3.79 -8.11
N TRP A 4 -6.23 -3.89 -6.80
CA TRP A 4 -6.47 -5.17 -6.12
C TRP A 4 -7.78 -5.13 -5.37
N THR A 5 -8.47 -6.25 -5.37
CA THR A 5 -9.59 -6.48 -4.47
C THR A 5 -9.02 -6.82 -3.10
N LYS A 6 -9.90 -6.83 -2.09
CA LYS A 6 -9.52 -7.29 -0.76
C LYS A 6 -8.95 -8.70 -0.82
N GLU A 7 -9.59 -9.56 -1.60
CA GLU A 7 -9.17 -10.96 -1.75
C GLU A 7 -7.78 -11.08 -2.37
N GLN A 8 -7.50 -10.25 -3.38
CA GLN A 8 -6.18 -10.25 -4.01
C GLN A 8 -5.11 -9.79 -3.03
N TRP A 9 -5.41 -8.79 -2.21
CA TRP A 9 -4.50 -8.36 -1.16
C TRP A 9 -4.23 -9.48 -0.15
N GLN A 10 -5.30 -10.15 0.29
CA GLN A 10 -5.17 -11.25 1.26
C GLN A 10 -4.32 -12.38 0.69
N GLU A 11 -4.49 -12.67 -0.60
CA GLU A 11 -3.71 -13.70 -1.28
C GLU A 11 -2.24 -13.32 -1.33
N ALA A 12 -1.93 -12.08 -1.72
CA ALA A 12 -0.57 -11.59 -1.76
C ALA A 12 0.07 -11.64 -0.38
N LEU A 13 -0.68 -11.24 0.66
CA LEU A 13 -0.21 -11.25 2.03
C LEU A 13 0.20 -12.65 2.48
N LYS A 14 -0.55 -13.66 2.05
CA LYS A 14 -0.26 -15.07 2.41
C LYS A 14 0.92 -15.64 1.67
N GLN A 15 1.04 -15.33 0.39
CA GLN A 15 1.98 -16.00 -0.51
C GLN A 15 3.35 -15.34 -0.57
N GLU A 16 3.44 -14.04 -0.30
CA GLU A 16 4.67 -13.30 -0.49
C GLU A 16 5.34 -12.99 0.84
N LYS A 17 6.67 -12.96 0.84
CA LYS A 17 7.42 -12.56 2.03
C LYS A 17 7.18 -11.09 2.36
N LEU A 18 6.98 -10.29 1.32
CA LEU A 18 6.77 -8.86 1.44
C LEU A 18 5.76 -8.45 0.38
N ALA A 19 4.70 -7.77 0.79
CA ALA A 19 3.70 -7.23 -0.13
C ALA A 19 3.22 -5.90 0.42
N ALA A 20 2.74 -5.04 -0.46
CA ALA A 20 2.25 -3.73 -0.05
C ALA A 20 0.91 -3.44 -0.70
N PHE A 21 0.05 -2.73 0.02
CA PHE A 21 -1.28 -2.38 -0.46
C PHE A 21 -1.52 -0.89 -0.21
N TYR A 22 -1.63 -0.14 -1.30
CA TYR A 22 -1.79 1.31 -1.25
C TYR A 22 -3.28 1.67 -1.30
N LEU A 23 -3.73 2.41 -0.30
CA LEU A 23 -5.13 2.81 -0.17
C LEU A 23 -5.26 4.33 -0.35
N TYR A 24 -6.18 4.72 -1.20
CA TYR A 24 -6.38 6.12 -1.58
C TYR A 24 -7.87 6.41 -1.73
N THR A 25 -8.20 7.69 -1.92
CA THR A 25 -9.55 8.10 -2.36
C THR A 25 -9.38 9.14 -3.46
N PRO A 26 -10.37 9.27 -4.37
CA PRO A 26 -10.28 10.23 -5.48
C PRO A 26 -10.20 11.69 -5.05
N MET A 27 -10.77 12.02 -3.88
CA MET A 27 -10.81 13.41 -3.41
C MET A 27 -9.63 13.78 -2.52
N CYS A 28 -8.62 12.94 -2.47
CA CYS A 28 -7.46 13.13 -1.61
C CYS A 28 -6.33 13.82 -2.38
N GLY A 29 -6.06 15.09 -2.09
CA GLY A 29 -5.01 15.85 -2.77
C GLY A 29 -3.62 15.27 -2.57
N THR A 30 -3.32 14.83 -1.35
CA THR A 30 -2.01 14.26 -1.02
C THR A 30 -1.82 12.87 -1.62
N CYS A 31 -2.92 12.18 -1.97
CA CYS A 31 -2.83 10.87 -2.62
C CYS A 31 -2.20 10.97 -4.02
N ALA A 32 -2.38 12.08 -4.72
CA ALA A 32 -1.79 12.26 -6.04
C ALA A 32 -0.26 12.22 -5.95
N VAL A 33 0.31 12.89 -4.95
CA VAL A 33 1.76 12.90 -4.72
C VAL A 33 2.23 11.51 -4.28
N ALA A 34 1.48 10.89 -3.38
CA ALA A 34 1.79 9.55 -2.88
C ALA A 34 1.84 8.53 -4.02
N THR A 35 0.87 8.62 -4.94
CA THR A 35 0.82 7.73 -6.09
C THR A 35 2.07 7.87 -6.96
N LYS A 36 2.52 9.10 -7.20
CA LYS A 36 3.72 9.34 -7.98
C LYS A 36 4.96 8.75 -7.32
N MET A 37 5.07 8.92 -6.01
CA MET A 37 6.20 8.35 -5.25
C MET A 37 6.21 6.84 -5.33
N LEU A 38 5.07 6.20 -5.15
CA LEU A 38 4.97 4.74 -5.20
C LEU A 38 5.23 4.20 -6.60
N THR A 39 4.85 4.93 -7.64
CA THR A 39 5.13 4.53 -9.01
C THR A 39 6.64 4.45 -9.25
N VAL A 40 7.40 5.41 -8.71
CA VAL A 40 8.85 5.38 -8.80
C VAL A 40 9.43 4.20 -8.00
N VAL A 41 8.93 3.99 -6.80
CA VAL A 41 9.39 2.88 -5.96
C VAL A 41 9.12 1.54 -6.64
N GLU A 42 7.97 1.42 -7.29
CA GLU A 42 7.62 0.21 -8.03
C GLU A 42 8.63 -0.10 -9.13
N GLU A 43 9.12 0.93 -9.81
CA GLU A 43 10.15 0.77 -10.83
C GLU A 43 11.49 0.34 -10.22
N LEU A 44 11.80 0.83 -9.02
CA LEU A 44 13.04 0.48 -8.33
C LEU A 44 13.00 -0.91 -7.71
N LEU A 45 11.81 -1.42 -7.41
CA LEU A 45 11.60 -2.72 -6.78
C LEU A 45 10.64 -3.56 -7.62
N PRO A 46 11.05 -3.97 -8.83
CA PRO A 46 10.13 -4.66 -9.75
C PRO A 46 9.64 -6.02 -9.25
N GLN A 47 10.29 -6.60 -8.25
CA GLN A 47 9.87 -7.88 -7.68
C GLN A 47 8.84 -7.72 -6.57
N LEU A 48 8.60 -6.51 -6.11
CA LEU A 48 7.68 -6.26 -5.01
C LEU A 48 6.23 -6.32 -5.48
N PRO A 49 5.41 -7.25 -4.92
CA PRO A 49 3.97 -7.23 -5.18
C PRO A 49 3.37 -6.00 -4.50
N ILE A 50 2.81 -5.11 -5.28
CA ILE A 50 2.18 -3.91 -4.76
C ILE A 50 0.91 -3.64 -5.55
N GLY A 51 -0.21 -3.50 -4.84
CA GLY A 51 -1.48 -3.17 -5.42
C GLY A 51 -2.06 -1.92 -4.79
N LYS A 52 -3.14 -1.43 -5.36
CA LYS A 52 -3.83 -0.25 -4.84
C LYS A 52 -5.34 -0.47 -4.85
N ALA A 53 -6.05 0.31 -4.06
CA ALA A 53 -7.50 0.30 -4.06
C ALA A 53 -8.06 1.62 -3.55
N ASN A 54 -9.23 1.96 -4.07
CA ASN A 54 -10.01 3.08 -3.56
C ASN A 54 -10.70 2.62 -2.28
N LEU A 55 -10.31 3.19 -1.16
CA LEU A 55 -10.81 2.77 0.16
C LEU A 55 -12.32 2.92 0.29
N ASN A 56 -12.93 3.83 -0.48
CA ASN A 56 -14.38 4.01 -0.44
C ASN A 56 -15.14 2.74 -0.85
N TYR A 57 -14.52 1.87 -1.63
CA TYR A 57 -15.16 0.63 -2.09
C TYR A 57 -14.86 -0.58 -1.22
N ILE A 58 -13.97 -0.44 -0.24
CA ILE A 58 -13.59 -1.54 0.65
C ILE A 58 -13.49 -1.03 2.09
N GLU A 59 -14.56 -0.40 2.54
CA GLU A 59 -14.62 0.21 3.87
C GLU A 59 -14.31 -0.76 5.00
N GLU A 60 -14.60 -2.05 4.83
CA GLU A 60 -14.28 -3.05 5.82
C GLU A 60 -12.79 -3.16 6.10
N LEU A 61 -11.94 -2.82 5.14
CA LEU A 61 -10.49 -2.79 5.38
C LEU A 61 -10.09 -1.68 6.35
N ALA A 62 -10.76 -0.52 6.24
CA ALA A 62 -10.49 0.58 7.15
C ALA A 62 -10.79 0.17 8.58
N TYR A 63 -11.86 -0.58 8.75
CA TYR A 63 -12.27 -1.07 10.05
C TYR A 63 -11.31 -2.15 10.57
N GLU A 64 -11.02 -3.14 9.71
CA GLU A 64 -10.21 -4.29 10.06
C GLU A 64 -8.78 -3.91 10.45
N TYR A 65 -8.17 -2.97 9.73
CA TYR A 65 -6.80 -2.54 9.98
C TYR A 65 -6.71 -1.21 10.72
N GLU A 66 -7.84 -0.69 11.18
CA GLU A 66 -7.90 0.58 11.92
C GLU A 66 -7.20 1.70 11.16
N ILE A 67 -7.56 1.85 9.88
CA ILE A 67 -6.98 2.87 9.02
C ILE A 67 -7.60 4.22 9.34
N GLU A 68 -6.77 5.19 9.71
CA GLU A 68 -7.24 6.48 10.19
C GLU A 68 -7.40 7.52 9.10
N SER A 69 -6.65 7.39 8.01
CA SER A 69 -6.69 8.38 6.94
C SER A 69 -6.06 7.82 5.67
N VAL A 70 -6.23 8.53 4.56
CA VAL A 70 -5.54 8.23 3.30
C VAL A 70 -4.64 9.41 2.97
N PRO A 71 -3.52 9.19 2.27
CA PRO A 71 -3.04 7.92 1.76
C PRO A 71 -2.58 6.99 2.89
N CYS A 72 -2.72 5.70 2.68
CA CYS A 72 -2.25 4.71 3.63
C CYS A 72 -1.62 3.55 2.87
N LEU A 73 -0.41 3.18 3.27
CA LEU A 73 0.27 2.01 2.72
C LEU A 73 0.34 0.93 3.78
N LEU A 74 -0.29 -0.19 3.50
CA LEU A 74 -0.17 -1.37 4.36
C LEU A 74 1.03 -2.16 3.90
N VAL A 75 1.93 -2.47 4.82
CA VAL A 75 3.12 -3.26 4.53
C VAL A 75 2.96 -4.61 5.21
N GLY A 76 2.97 -5.68 4.42
CA GLY A 76 2.82 -7.03 4.92
C GLY A 76 4.11 -7.82 4.80
N ARG A 77 4.50 -8.47 5.90
CA ARG A 77 5.67 -9.33 5.94
C ARG A 77 5.30 -10.64 6.61
N GLU A 78 5.69 -11.74 5.96
CA GLU A 78 5.48 -13.08 6.52
C GLU A 78 4.02 -13.34 6.90
N GLY A 79 3.09 -12.87 6.07
CA GLY A 79 1.67 -13.12 6.27
C GLY A 79 0.93 -12.14 7.17
N ASN A 80 1.64 -11.15 7.73
CA ASN A 80 1.04 -10.20 8.66
C ASN A 80 1.30 -8.77 8.25
N VAL A 81 0.33 -7.88 8.51
CA VAL A 81 0.56 -6.45 8.34
C VAL A 81 1.42 -5.96 9.49
N THR A 82 2.63 -5.53 9.16
CA THR A 82 3.60 -5.11 10.16
C THR A 82 3.72 -3.61 10.30
N GLN A 83 3.18 -2.86 9.34
CA GLN A 83 3.35 -1.42 9.33
C GLN A 83 2.23 -0.75 8.51
N LYS A 84 1.79 0.40 9.00
CA LYS A 84 0.86 1.28 8.26
C LYS A 84 1.59 2.60 8.09
N VAL A 85 1.78 3.02 6.84
CA VAL A 85 2.50 4.27 6.53
C VAL A 85 1.50 5.30 6.03
N TYR A 86 1.36 6.40 6.74
CA TYR A 86 0.43 7.47 6.37
C TYR A 86 1.15 8.67 5.75
N ALA A 87 2.31 9.02 6.28
CA ALA A 87 3.08 10.14 5.77
C ALA A 87 4.16 9.64 4.83
N PHE A 88 3.99 9.92 3.55
CA PHE A 88 4.95 9.54 2.52
C PHE A 88 5.96 10.66 2.39
N GLN A 89 7.09 10.53 3.08
CA GLN A 89 8.08 11.58 3.17
C GLN A 89 8.88 11.76 1.89
N SER A 90 9.31 10.66 1.28
CA SER A 90 10.12 10.70 0.07
C SER A 90 10.14 9.33 -0.59
N VAL A 91 10.58 9.31 -1.85
CA VAL A 91 10.81 8.05 -2.56
C VAL A 91 11.85 7.20 -1.83
N LEU A 92 12.93 7.84 -1.36
CA LEU A 92 13.98 7.12 -0.63
C LEU A 92 13.45 6.49 0.66
N ASN A 93 12.64 7.23 1.39
CA ASN A 93 12.03 6.72 2.63
C ASN A 93 11.17 5.48 2.35
N LEU A 94 10.32 5.56 1.33
CA LEU A 94 9.48 4.42 0.93
C LEU A 94 10.31 3.24 0.45
N TYR A 95 11.34 3.51 -0.32
CA TYR A 95 12.25 2.47 -0.78
C TYR A 95 12.88 1.74 0.39
N GLU A 96 13.36 2.48 1.39
CA GLU A 96 13.97 1.87 2.57
C GLU A 96 12.98 1.01 3.36
N ILE A 97 11.72 1.43 3.42
CA ILE A 97 10.67 0.64 4.10
C ILE A 97 10.36 -0.64 3.34
N LEU A 98 10.35 -0.57 2.01
CA LEU A 98 9.86 -1.67 1.16
C LEU A 98 10.94 -2.58 0.58
N LYS A 99 12.19 -2.23 0.71
CA LYS A 99 13.26 -3.11 0.23
C LYS A 99 13.39 -4.32 1.14
N ASN A 100 13.89 -5.39 0.60
CA ASN A 100 14.16 -6.60 1.38
C ASN A 100 15.30 -6.41 2.35
#